data_1d504ebec13f11eb01178c790e78096d
#
_entry.id   1d504ebec13f11eb01178c790e78096d
#
_cell.length_a   1.000
_cell.length_b   1.000
_cell.length_c   1.000
_cell.angle_alpha   90.00
_cell.angle_beta   90.00
_cell.angle_gamma   90.00
#
_symmetry.space_group_name_H-M   'P 1'
#
loop_
_entity.id
_entity.type
_entity.pdbx_description
1 polymer ?
#
loop_
_entity_poly.entity_id
_entity_poly.type
_entity_poly.pdbx_seq_one_letter_code
_entity_poly.pdbx_strand_id
1 'polypeptide(L)'
;MNLQGNQYIGFTPSGAGQQVFQAINPVNGEKLMPLFKEATVEEIALAGEKASNAFQLYRLTSGAEKAHFLTLIAEHIEKLGDDLLQRCHLETGLPLPRITGERGRTVGQLKLFAALLKEGSWVNASIDLAQSDRQPLPKPDIRSMQIALGPVAVFGASNFPFAYSTAGGDTASALAVGCPVIVKAHPAHIKTSTLVASAIQKAIADCKMPQYVFQHVSAVEHSLNEIDLGKVLVQDEAIAAVGFTGSRNGGRALLD
;
A
#
# COMPACT_ATOMS: atom_id res chain seq x y z
N MET A 1 20.70 0.98 -6.10
CA MET A 1 19.75 2.04 -6.52
C MET A 1 19.97 3.26 -5.63
N ASN A 2 20.34 4.41 -6.22
CA ASN A 2 20.30 5.68 -5.47
C ASN A 2 18.83 6.08 -5.28
N LEU A 3 18.27 5.76 -4.13
CA LEU A 3 16.92 6.19 -3.75
C LEU A 3 16.99 7.69 -3.45
N GLN A 4 16.45 8.48 -4.36
CA GLN A 4 16.40 9.94 -4.25
C GLN A 4 15.21 10.35 -3.41
N GLY A 5 15.00 10.16 -2.25
CA GLY A 5 13.98 10.68 -1.32
C GLY A 5 12.72 11.34 -1.92
N ASN A 6 12.15 10.77 -2.97
CA ASN A 6 11.02 11.29 -3.73
C ASN A 6 9.80 10.36 -3.60
N GLN A 7 8.62 10.87 -4.02
CA GLN A 7 7.40 10.06 -4.13
C GLN A 7 7.55 9.01 -5.23
N TYR A 8 6.90 7.86 -5.07
CA TYR A 8 6.68 6.92 -6.16
C TYR A 8 5.25 7.08 -6.69
N ILE A 9 5.10 7.83 -7.77
CA ILE A 9 3.84 7.91 -8.53
C ILE A 9 4.10 7.18 -9.85
N GLY A 10 3.76 5.89 -9.88
CA GLY A 10 4.20 4.97 -10.91
C GLY A 10 5.72 4.73 -10.87
N PHE A 11 6.35 4.51 -12.03
CA PHE A 11 7.79 4.24 -12.13
C PHE A 11 8.65 5.50 -12.11
N THR A 12 8.05 6.67 -12.26
CA THR A 12 8.78 7.94 -12.27
C THR A 12 8.78 8.53 -10.86
N PRO A 13 9.95 8.72 -10.23
CA PRO A 13 10.02 9.42 -8.98
C PRO A 13 9.55 10.87 -9.15
N SER A 14 8.62 11.31 -8.31
CA SER A 14 8.18 12.71 -8.23
C SER A 14 8.74 13.37 -6.98
N GLY A 15 9.04 14.65 -7.05
CA GLY A 15 9.64 15.39 -5.94
C GLY A 15 9.43 16.89 -6.13
N ALA A 16 8.18 17.31 -6.36
CA ALA A 16 7.81 18.71 -6.56
C ALA A 16 7.87 19.53 -5.27
N GLY A 17 7.65 18.88 -4.12
CA GLY A 17 7.64 19.55 -2.81
C GLY A 17 8.95 20.25 -2.47
N GLN A 18 8.85 21.40 -1.81
CA GLN A 18 9.99 22.20 -1.36
C GLN A 18 10.44 21.83 0.05
N GLN A 19 9.53 21.33 0.87
CA GLN A 19 9.84 20.92 2.22
C GLN A 19 10.59 19.59 2.23
N VAL A 20 11.62 19.52 3.06
CA VAL A 20 12.44 18.33 3.22
C VAL A 20 12.48 17.88 4.67
N PHE A 21 12.52 16.58 4.87
CA PHE A 21 12.66 15.96 6.18
C PHE A 21 13.58 14.74 6.11
N GLN A 22 13.93 14.20 7.24
CA GLN A 22 14.73 12.99 7.35
C GLN A 22 14.33 12.21 8.60
N ALA A 23 14.54 10.90 8.55
CA ALA A 23 14.38 10.07 9.74
C ALA A 23 15.40 10.45 10.80
N ILE A 24 15.05 10.18 12.06
CA ILE A 24 15.91 10.41 13.23
C ILE A 24 16.13 9.07 13.90
N ASN A 25 17.37 8.76 14.24
CA ASN A 25 17.67 7.60 15.07
C ASN A 25 17.18 7.88 16.50
N PRO A 26 16.18 7.13 17.00
CA PRO A 26 15.59 7.41 18.30
C PRO A 26 16.52 7.07 19.48
N VAL A 27 17.63 6.36 19.24
CA VAL A 27 18.59 5.97 20.29
C VAL A 27 19.54 7.13 20.65
N ASN A 28 19.97 7.91 19.62
CA ASN A 28 21.00 8.94 19.80
C ASN A 28 20.61 10.31 19.26
N GLY A 29 19.43 10.46 18.63
CA GLY A 29 18.96 11.72 18.06
C GLY A 29 19.62 12.09 16.72
N GLU A 30 20.45 11.22 16.14
CA GLU A 30 21.14 11.49 14.88
C GLU A 30 20.15 11.55 13.71
N LYS A 31 20.31 12.56 12.87
CA LYS A 31 19.57 12.69 11.62
C LYS A 31 20.13 11.75 10.55
N LEU A 32 19.26 10.91 10.00
CA LEU A 32 19.65 9.83 9.08
C LEU A 32 19.43 10.23 7.62
N MET A 33 20.49 10.22 6.83
CA MET A 33 20.38 10.39 5.38
C MET A 33 19.63 9.20 4.71
N PRO A 34 18.97 9.42 3.55
CA PRO A 34 18.90 10.65 2.77
C PRO A 34 17.83 11.63 3.28
N LEU A 35 17.82 12.83 2.70
CA LEU A 35 16.70 13.76 2.79
C LEU A 35 15.54 13.25 1.92
N PHE A 36 14.32 13.44 2.40
CA PHE A 36 13.07 13.15 1.69
C PHE A 36 12.31 14.43 1.44
N LYS A 37 11.70 14.53 0.29
CA LYS A 37 10.76 15.62 0.01
C LYS A 37 9.37 15.26 0.49
N GLU A 38 8.67 16.21 1.05
CA GLU A 38 7.24 16.09 1.30
C GLU A 38 6.48 16.14 -0.02
N ALA A 39 5.41 15.38 -0.17
CA ALA A 39 4.53 15.46 -1.33
C ALA A 39 3.83 16.83 -1.39
N THR A 40 3.34 17.20 -2.56
CA THR A 40 2.42 18.34 -2.73
C THR A 40 0.98 17.85 -2.84
N VAL A 41 0.02 18.78 -2.72
CA VAL A 41 -1.40 18.50 -2.95
C VAL A 41 -1.62 17.98 -4.38
N GLU A 42 -0.92 18.57 -5.35
CA GLU A 42 -1.00 18.17 -6.76
C GLU A 42 -0.41 16.77 -6.99
N GLU A 43 0.65 16.40 -6.28
CA GLU A 43 1.20 15.04 -6.34
C GLU A 43 0.22 14.02 -5.75
N ILE A 44 -0.50 14.36 -4.69
CA ILE A 44 -1.54 13.49 -4.11
C ILE A 44 -2.72 13.36 -5.07
N ALA A 45 -3.23 14.45 -5.61
CA ALA A 45 -4.31 14.43 -6.61
C ALA A 45 -3.92 13.62 -7.87
N LEU A 46 -2.68 13.80 -8.34
CA LEU A 46 -2.15 12.99 -9.44
C LEU A 46 -2.11 11.50 -9.09
N ALA A 47 -1.70 11.16 -7.87
CA ALA A 47 -1.69 9.77 -7.42
C ALA A 47 -3.09 9.17 -7.39
N GLY A 48 -4.10 9.92 -6.93
CA GLY A 48 -5.52 9.53 -6.95
C GLY A 48 -6.03 9.27 -8.37
N GLU A 49 -5.84 10.23 -9.28
CA GLU A 49 -6.19 10.09 -10.69
C GLU A 49 -5.57 8.84 -11.33
N LYS A 50 -4.27 8.65 -11.15
CA LYS A 50 -3.53 7.52 -11.73
C LYS A 50 -3.95 6.18 -11.13
N ALA A 51 -4.26 6.13 -9.83
CA ALA A 51 -4.80 4.93 -9.18
C ALA A 51 -6.18 4.57 -9.73
N SER A 52 -7.07 5.57 -9.91
CA SER A 52 -8.39 5.37 -10.52
C SER A 52 -8.28 4.81 -11.94
N ASN A 53 -7.37 5.33 -12.75
CA ASN A 53 -7.11 4.81 -14.10
C ASN A 53 -6.57 3.37 -14.07
N ALA A 54 -5.62 3.07 -13.17
CA ALA A 54 -5.07 1.73 -13.00
C ALA A 54 -6.14 0.73 -12.54
N PHE A 55 -7.08 1.15 -11.70
CA PHE A 55 -8.17 0.31 -11.22
C PHE A 55 -8.99 -0.32 -12.35
N GLN A 56 -9.24 0.42 -13.43
CA GLN A 56 -10.03 -0.09 -14.56
C GLN A 56 -9.40 -1.34 -15.21
N LEU A 57 -8.08 -1.45 -15.16
CA LEU A 57 -7.35 -2.61 -15.67
C LEU A 57 -7.11 -3.66 -14.57
N TYR A 58 -6.66 -3.20 -13.38
CA TYR A 58 -6.24 -4.09 -12.32
C TYR A 58 -7.39 -4.93 -11.74
N ARG A 59 -8.59 -4.38 -11.64
CA ARG A 59 -9.80 -5.10 -11.19
C ARG A 59 -10.13 -6.31 -12.07
N LEU A 60 -9.69 -6.31 -13.33
CA LEU A 60 -9.92 -7.37 -14.31
C LEU A 60 -8.78 -8.41 -14.34
N THR A 61 -7.66 -8.14 -13.65
CA THR A 61 -6.54 -9.07 -13.55
C THR A 61 -6.99 -10.35 -12.84
N SER A 62 -6.58 -11.50 -13.36
CA SER A 62 -6.95 -12.80 -12.79
C SER A 62 -6.38 -13.03 -11.38
N GLY A 63 -7.02 -13.92 -10.62
CA GLY A 63 -6.51 -14.34 -9.30
C GLY A 63 -5.10 -14.93 -9.38
N ALA A 64 -4.80 -15.69 -10.45
CA ALA A 64 -3.46 -16.27 -10.65
C ALA A 64 -2.38 -15.21 -10.89
N GLU A 65 -2.66 -14.19 -11.70
CA GLU A 65 -1.73 -13.08 -11.96
C GLU A 65 -1.51 -12.24 -10.70
N LYS A 66 -2.56 -11.91 -9.96
CA LYS A 66 -2.46 -11.20 -8.67
C LYS A 66 -1.69 -12.03 -7.64
N ALA A 67 -1.91 -13.35 -7.58
CA ALA A 67 -1.16 -14.25 -6.70
C ALA A 67 0.34 -14.28 -7.04
N HIS A 68 0.68 -14.30 -8.33
CA HIS A 68 2.07 -14.20 -8.78
C HIS A 68 2.69 -12.86 -8.40
N PHE A 69 1.98 -11.76 -8.58
CA PHE A 69 2.41 -10.42 -8.18
C PHE A 69 2.72 -10.33 -6.68
N LEU A 70 1.81 -10.80 -5.80
CA LEU A 70 2.04 -10.80 -4.36
C LEU A 70 3.23 -11.68 -3.95
N THR A 71 3.42 -12.81 -4.64
CA THR A 71 4.58 -13.69 -4.43
C THR A 71 5.89 -12.98 -4.78
N LEU A 72 5.95 -12.28 -5.91
CA LEU A 72 7.13 -11.51 -6.31
C LEU A 72 7.41 -10.34 -5.38
N ILE A 73 6.38 -9.65 -4.87
CA ILE A 73 6.57 -8.63 -3.81
C ILE A 73 7.29 -9.25 -2.61
N ALA A 74 6.82 -10.40 -2.13
CA ALA A 74 7.42 -11.11 -1.00
C ALA A 74 8.90 -11.46 -1.27
N GLU A 75 9.20 -12.01 -2.44
CA GLU A 75 10.57 -12.34 -2.84
C GLU A 75 11.49 -11.12 -2.96
N HIS A 76 10.99 -10.01 -3.52
CA HIS A 76 11.78 -8.77 -3.63
C HIS A 76 12.05 -8.14 -2.26
N ILE A 77 11.11 -8.23 -1.30
CA ILE A 77 11.34 -7.78 0.08
C ILE A 77 12.43 -8.65 0.74
N GLU A 78 12.37 -9.97 0.57
CA GLU A 78 13.40 -10.87 1.09
C GLU A 78 14.79 -10.58 0.49
N LYS A 79 14.87 -10.28 -0.82
CA LYS A 79 16.11 -9.91 -1.53
C LYS A 79 16.74 -8.60 -1.09
N LEU A 80 16.02 -7.72 -0.39
CA LEU A 80 16.62 -6.53 0.22
C LEU A 80 17.59 -6.87 1.36
N GLY A 81 17.54 -8.11 1.89
CA GLY A 81 18.51 -8.66 2.79
C GLY A 81 18.63 -7.92 4.13
N ASP A 82 19.86 -7.92 4.65
CA ASP A 82 20.17 -7.32 5.94
C ASP A 82 20.22 -5.79 5.89
N ASP A 83 20.50 -5.19 4.75
CA ASP A 83 20.50 -3.73 4.58
C ASP A 83 19.15 -3.12 4.95
N LEU A 84 18.05 -3.79 4.58
CA LEU A 84 16.70 -3.38 4.98
C LEU A 84 16.51 -3.46 6.49
N LEU A 85 16.98 -4.54 7.13
CA LEU A 85 16.85 -4.76 8.59
C LEU A 85 17.68 -3.76 9.38
N GLN A 86 18.92 -3.53 8.98
CA GLN A 86 19.81 -2.54 9.61
C GLN A 86 19.23 -1.13 9.48
N ARG A 87 18.73 -0.78 8.30
CA ARG A 87 18.08 0.52 8.12
C ARG A 87 16.86 0.69 9.02
N CYS A 88 16.01 -0.32 9.09
CA CYS A 88 14.84 -0.31 9.95
C CYS A 88 15.22 -0.18 11.43
N HIS A 89 16.27 -0.88 11.86
CA HIS A 89 16.81 -0.77 13.22
C HIS A 89 17.25 0.67 13.54
N LEU A 90 17.99 1.31 12.63
CA LEU A 90 18.45 2.68 12.81
C LEU A 90 17.29 3.69 12.88
N GLU A 91 16.25 3.50 12.10
CA GLU A 91 15.09 4.41 12.06
C GLU A 91 14.12 4.21 13.23
N THR A 92 14.07 3.02 13.82
CA THR A 92 13.04 2.68 14.81
C THR A 92 13.57 2.39 16.21
N GLY A 93 14.85 2.07 16.35
CA GLY A 93 15.44 1.56 17.60
C GLY A 93 14.97 0.14 17.99
N LEU A 94 14.15 -0.50 17.16
CA LEU A 94 13.62 -1.84 17.44
C LEU A 94 14.74 -2.90 17.35
N PRO A 95 14.74 -3.93 18.20
CA PRO A 95 15.75 -5.00 18.15
C PRO A 95 15.70 -5.78 16.83
N LEU A 96 16.86 -6.11 16.27
CA LEU A 96 16.99 -6.87 15.01
C LEU A 96 16.18 -8.18 14.98
N PRO A 97 16.15 -9.02 16.03
CA PRO A 97 15.35 -10.24 16.03
C PRO A 97 13.85 -9.96 15.85
N ARG A 98 13.31 -8.89 16.46
CA ARG A 98 11.93 -8.45 16.27
C ARG A 98 11.66 -8.02 14.84
N ILE A 99 12.53 -7.18 14.28
CA ILE A 99 12.42 -6.67 12.91
C ILE A 99 12.48 -7.82 11.89
N THR A 100 13.39 -8.77 12.11
CA THR A 100 13.50 -9.98 11.27
C THR A 100 12.23 -10.81 11.32
N GLY A 101 11.68 -11.05 12.51
CA GLY A 101 10.42 -11.75 12.68
C GLY A 101 9.23 -11.02 12.02
N GLU A 102 9.21 -9.68 12.12
CA GLU A 102 8.18 -8.85 11.52
C GLU A 102 8.25 -8.86 9.98
N ARG A 103 9.45 -8.80 9.38
CA ARG A 103 9.65 -9.01 7.95
C ARG A 103 9.12 -10.37 7.51
N GLY A 104 9.45 -11.43 8.26
CA GLY A 104 8.93 -12.77 7.99
C GLY A 104 7.40 -12.85 8.04
N ARG A 105 6.77 -12.18 9.01
CA ARG A 105 5.32 -12.07 9.11
C ARG A 105 4.72 -11.36 7.89
N THR A 106 5.30 -10.25 7.45
CA THR A 106 4.84 -9.49 6.26
C THR A 106 4.93 -10.32 4.99
N VAL A 107 6.06 -11.01 4.78
CA VAL A 107 6.26 -11.94 3.66
C VAL A 107 5.26 -13.11 3.73
N GLY A 108 5.04 -13.67 4.92
CA GLY A 108 4.05 -14.72 5.14
C GLY A 108 2.63 -14.27 4.81
N GLN A 109 2.26 -13.03 5.15
CA GLN A 109 0.95 -12.45 4.84
C GLN A 109 0.73 -12.31 3.33
N LEU A 110 1.73 -11.82 2.59
CA LEU A 110 1.68 -11.74 1.12
C LEU A 110 1.50 -13.12 0.48
N LYS A 111 2.25 -14.12 0.94
CA LYS A 111 2.15 -15.51 0.48
C LYS A 111 0.79 -16.14 0.83
N LEU A 112 0.22 -15.81 2.00
CA LEU A 112 -1.11 -16.26 2.41
C LEU A 112 -2.19 -15.72 1.47
N PHE A 113 -2.20 -14.42 1.16
CA PHE A 113 -3.14 -13.86 0.20
C PHE A 113 -2.93 -14.41 -1.22
N ALA A 114 -1.68 -14.68 -1.63
CA ALA A 114 -1.41 -15.34 -2.90
C ALA A 114 -2.02 -16.75 -2.97
N ALA A 115 -1.97 -17.52 -1.88
CA ALA A 115 -2.61 -18.82 -1.78
C ALA A 115 -4.15 -18.72 -1.84
N LEU A 116 -4.73 -17.76 -1.11
CA LEU A 116 -6.17 -17.49 -1.11
C LEU A 116 -6.69 -17.11 -2.50
N LEU A 117 -5.93 -16.31 -3.26
CA LEU A 117 -6.27 -15.95 -4.63
C LEU A 117 -6.28 -17.13 -5.58
N LYS A 118 -5.38 -18.11 -5.40
CA LYS A 118 -5.34 -19.36 -6.19
C LYS A 118 -6.48 -20.30 -5.84
N GLU A 119 -6.89 -20.32 -4.58
CA GLU A 119 -8.00 -21.13 -4.09
C GLU A 119 -9.34 -20.57 -4.61
N GLY A 120 -9.56 -19.25 -4.55
CA GLY A 120 -10.62 -18.54 -5.25
C GLY A 120 -11.97 -18.44 -4.53
N SER A 121 -12.23 -19.14 -3.43
CA SER A 121 -13.52 -19.10 -2.72
C SER A 121 -13.86 -17.74 -2.11
N TRP A 122 -12.85 -16.89 -1.89
CA TRP A 122 -13.00 -15.57 -1.28
C TRP A 122 -13.95 -14.63 -2.04
N VAL A 123 -14.15 -14.85 -3.37
CA VAL A 123 -15.10 -14.05 -4.16
C VAL A 123 -16.56 -14.35 -3.78
N ASN A 124 -16.81 -15.40 -2.99
CA ASN A 124 -18.14 -15.80 -2.53
C ASN A 124 -19.16 -15.84 -3.68
N ALA A 125 -18.78 -16.48 -4.79
CA ALA A 125 -19.62 -16.57 -5.97
C ALA A 125 -20.87 -17.41 -5.69
N SER A 126 -22.02 -16.91 -6.10
CA SER A 126 -23.28 -17.65 -6.03
C SER A 126 -23.99 -17.67 -7.40
N ILE A 127 -24.63 -18.79 -7.69
CA ILE A 127 -25.46 -18.99 -8.90
C ILE A 127 -26.84 -19.43 -8.44
N ASP A 128 -27.83 -18.65 -8.83
CA ASP A 128 -29.23 -18.88 -8.52
C ASP A 128 -29.99 -19.09 -9.83
N LEU A 129 -30.20 -20.36 -10.20
CA LEU A 129 -30.70 -20.74 -11.51
C LEU A 129 -32.09 -20.21 -11.80
N ALA A 130 -32.39 -19.95 -13.06
CA ALA A 130 -33.69 -19.56 -13.55
C ALA A 130 -34.77 -20.63 -13.23
N GLN A 131 -35.99 -20.17 -12.93
CA GLN A 131 -37.19 -20.98 -12.75
C GLN A 131 -38.31 -20.38 -13.61
N SER A 132 -38.39 -20.80 -14.86
CA SER A 132 -39.34 -20.28 -15.83
C SER A 132 -40.82 -20.50 -15.45
N ASP A 133 -41.08 -21.60 -14.73
CA ASP A 133 -42.43 -22.03 -14.39
C ASP A 133 -42.89 -21.56 -13.00
N ARG A 134 -42.07 -20.79 -12.29
CA ARG A 134 -42.37 -20.29 -10.94
C ARG A 134 -43.57 -19.33 -11.01
N GLN A 135 -44.53 -19.51 -10.09
CA GLN A 135 -45.67 -18.62 -9.92
C GLN A 135 -45.45 -17.71 -8.70
N PRO A 136 -46.00 -16.48 -8.67
CA PRO A 136 -46.78 -15.80 -9.73
C PRO A 136 -45.94 -15.21 -10.86
N LEU A 137 -44.59 -15.13 -10.68
CA LEU A 137 -43.66 -14.60 -11.70
C LEU A 137 -42.46 -15.54 -11.88
N PRO A 138 -41.97 -15.70 -13.11
CA PRO A 138 -40.72 -16.43 -13.37
C PRO A 138 -39.55 -15.82 -12.60
N LYS A 139 -38.57 -16.66 -12.23
CA LYS A 139 -37.34 -16.23 -11.62
C LYS A 139 -36.23 -16.23 -12.69
N PRO A 140 -35.50 -15.12 -12.86
CA PRO A 140 -34.35 -15.08 -13.75
C PRO A 140 -33.14 -15.85 -13.18
N ASP A 141 -32.17 -16.19 -14.03
CA ASP A 141 -30.83 -16.63 -13.60
C ASP A 141 -30.09 -15.42 -12.98
N ILE A 142 -29.65 -15.58 -11.74
CA ILE A 142 -28.95 -14.53 -11.00
C ILE A 142 -27.58 -15.05 -10.59
N ARG A 143 -26.55 -14.29 -10.87
CA ARG A 143 -25.16 -14.60 -10.51
C ARG A 143 -24.54 -13.42 -9.79
N SER A 144 -23.88 -13.68 -8.66
CA SER A 144 -23.22 -12.65 -7.87
C SER A 144 -21.86 -13.08 -7.38
N MET A 145 -20.96 -12.13 -7.18
CA MET A 145 -19.66 -12.33 -6.54
C MET A 145 -19.17 -11.02 -5.92
N GLN A 146 -18.22 -11.12 -5.01
CA GLN A 146 -17.50 -9.94 -4.49
C GLN A 146 -16.58 -9.36 -5.57
N ILE A 147 -16.53 -8.03 -5.65
CA ILE A 147 -15.68 -7.28 -6.59
C ILE A 147 -14.86 -6.23 -5.83
N ALA A 148 -13.75 -5.78 -6.44
CA ALA A 148 -12.91 -4.72 -5.89
C ALA A 148 -13.68 -3.39 -5.80
N LEU A 149 -13.43 -2.61 -4.73
CA LEU A 149 -14.11 -1.33 -4.47
C LEU A 149 -13.54 -0.19 -5.32
N GLY A 150 -12.22 -0.07 -5.40
CA GLY A 150 -11.52 1.06 -6.00
C GLY A 150 -10.17 1.28 -5.33
N PRO A 151 -9.48 2.40 -5.58
CA PRO A 151 -8.23 2.75 -4.92
C PRO A 151 -8.38 2.84 -3.41
N VAL A 152 -7.33 2.37 -2.69
CA VAL A 152 -7.28 2.36 -1.23
C VAL A 152 -6.10 3.20 -0.75
N ALA A 153 -6.36 4.15 0.14
CA ALA A 153 -5.32 4.86 0.87
C ALA A 153 -4.88 4.03 2.09
N VAL A 154 -3.57 3.83 2.27
CA VAL A 154 -3.03 3.06 3.39
C VAL A 154 -2.06 3.92 4.19
N PHE A 155 -2.26 3.96 5.51
CA PHE A 155 -1.43 4.71 6.44
C PHE A 155 -0.55 3.77 7.26
N GLY A 156 0.78 3.93 7.15
CA GLY A 156 1.73 3.12 7.89
C GLY A 156 1.79 3.47 9.39
N ALA A 157 1.92 2.46 10.25
CA ALA A 157 2.13 2.62 11.68
C ALA A 157 3.60 2.85 12.01
N SER A 158 3.89 3.66 13.05
CA SER A 158 5.27 3.91 13.51
C SER A 158 5.96 2.69 14.11
N ASN A 159 5.21 1.88 14.87
CA ASN A 159 5.72 0.82 15.73
C ASN A 159 5.72 -0.58 15.09
N PHE A 160 5.22 -0.69 13.85
CA PHE A 160 5.25 -1.91 13.02
C PHE A 160 5.68 -1.56 11.59
N PRO A 161 6.99 -1.31 11.37
CA PRO A 161 7.52 -0.77 10.12
C PRO A 161 7.36 -1.66 8.88
N PHE A 162 7.04 -2.95 9.07
CA PHE A 162 6.74 -3.89 7.98
C PHE A 162 5.29 -4.36 8.00
N ALA A 163 4.83 -4.94 9.11
CA ALA A 163 3.56 -5.66 9.17
C ALA A 163 2.32 -4.76 9.05
N TYR A 164 2.42 -3.49 9.46
CA TYR A 164 1.38 -2.48 9.38
C TYR A 164 1.89 -1.20 8.71
N SER A 165 2.64 -1.37 7.63
CA SER A 165 3.19 -0.29 6.84
C SER A 165 3.11 -0.64 5.35
N THR A 166 4.10 -0.23 4.55
CA THR A 166 4.12 -0.18 3.08
C THR A 166 3.63 -1.44 2.37
N ALA A 167 4.05 -2.64 2.81
CA ALA A 167 3.62 -3.93 2.26
C ALA A 167 2.86 -4.76 3.30
N GLY A 168 2.34 -4.12 4.34
CA GLY A 168 1.63 -4.78 5.42
C GLY A 168 0.26 -5.32 5.04
N GLY A 169 -0.49 -5.77 6.04
CA GLY A 169 -1.77 -6.43 5.86
C GLY A 169 -2.76 -5.65 5.01
N ASP A 170 -2.88 -4.33 5.22
CA ASP A 170 -3.82 -3.47 4.51
C ASP A 170 -3.46 -3.37 3.01
N THR A 171 -2.18 -3.16 2.68
CA THR A 171 -1.69 -3.15 1.30
C THR A 171 -1.85 -4.52 0.64
N ALA A 172 -1.46 -5.60 1.33
CA ALA A 172 -1.51 -6.95 0.80
C ALA A 172 -2.95 -7.39 0.49
N SER A 173 -3.90 -7.11 1.39
CA SER A 173 -5.33 -7.44 1.19
C SER A 173 -5.96 -6.60 0.08
N ALA A 174 -5.70 -5.29 0.04
CA ALA A 174 -6.21 -4.42 -1.01
C ALA A 174 -5.72 -4.84 -2.40
N LEU A 175 -4.41 -5.09 -2.55
CA LEU A 175 -3.85 -5.59 -3.81
C LEU A 175 -4.42 -6.97 -4.18
N ALA A 176 -4.62 -7.86 -3.22
CA ALA A 176 -5.20 -9.18 -3.46
C ALA A 176 -6.58 -9.10 -4.14
N VAL A 177 -7.46 -8.25 -3.63
CA VAL A 177 -8.82 -8.14 -4.18
C VAL A 177 -8.91 -7.33 -5.48
N GLY A 178 -7.82 -6.67 -5.91
CA GLY A 178 -7.79 -5.90 -7.15
C GLY A 178 -7.96 -4.40 -6.96
N CYS A 179 -7.71 -3.88 -5.77
CA CYS A 179 -7.69 -2.47 -5.45
C CYS A 179 -6.28 -1.90 -5.60
N PRO A 180 -6.05 -0.86 -6.40
CA PRO A 180 -4.80 -0.09 -6.35
C PRO A 180 -4.60 0.54 -4.97
N VAL A 181 -3.34 0.73 -4.58
CA VAL A 181 -2.99 1.24 -3.26
C VAL A 181 -2.11 2.48 -3.35
N ILE A 182 -2.44 3.50 -2.57
CA ILE A 182 -1.59 4.67 -2.32
C ILE A 182 -1.19 4.63 -0.85
N VAL A 183 0.09 4.37 -0.58
CA VAL A 183 0.61 4.37 0.80
C VAL A 183 1.10 5.76 1.18
N LYS A 184 0.54 6.33 2.24
CA LYS A 184 1.16 7.45 2.95
C LYS A 184 2.16 6.88 3.95
N ALA A 185 3.44 7.04 3.67
CA ALA A 185 4.52 6.53 4.52
C ALA A 185 4.55 7.17 5.90
N HIS A 186 4.94 6.41 6.91
CA HIS A 186 5.19 6.98 8.24
C HIS A 186 6.58 7.63 8.28
N PRO A 187 6.73 8.90 8.72
CA PRO A 187 8.01 9.62 8.67
C PRO A 187 9.10 9.01 9.56
N ALA A 188 8.73 8.33 10.65
CA ALA A 188 9.71 7.72 11.57
C ALA A 188 10.61 6.66 10.92
N HIS A 189 10.13 5.96 9.87
CA HIS A 189 10.90 4.93 9.16
C HIS A 189 10.79 5.07 7.64
N ILE A 190 10.92 6.30 7.17
CA ILE A 190 10.66 6.67 5.78
C ILE A 190 11.58 5.95 4.77
N LYS A 191 12.86 5.74 5.09
CA LYS A 191 13.79 5.04 4.21
C LYS A 191 13.46 3.55 4.13
N THR A 192 13.12 2.91 5.25
CA THR A 192 12.62 1.53 5.30
C THR A 192 11.38 1.39 4.42
N SER A 193 10.41 2.29 4.58
CA SER A 193 9.20 2.34 3.77
C SER A 193 9.50 2.47 2.27
N THR A 194 10.43 3.36 1.89
CA THR A 194 10.85 3.58 0.51
C THR A 194 11.55 2.36 -0.09
N LEU A 195 12.38 1.64 0.70
CA LEU A 195 13.01 0.40 0.26
C LEU A 195 11.96 -0.68 -0.07
N VAL A 196 10.97 -0.85 0.81
CA VAL A 196 9.86 -1.78 0.57
C VAL A 196 9.03 -1.34 -0.64
N ALA A 197 8.75 -0.04 -0.79
CA ALA A 197 8.06 0.48 -1.97
C ALA A 197 8.83 0.18 -3.26
N SER A 198 10.16 0.29 -3.26
CA SER A 198 10.99 -0.07 -4.42
C SER A 198 10.89 -1.55 -4.80
N ALA A 199 10.75 -2.44 -3.80
CA ALA A 199 10.52 -3.87 -4.04
C ALA A 199 9.16 -4.12 -4.70
N ILE A 200 8.11 -3.40 -4.28
CA ILE A 200 6.78 -3.49 -4.91
C ILE A 200 6.84 -2.96 -6.34
N GLN A 201 7.48 -1.81 -6.58
CA GLN A 201 7.65 -1.25 -7.94
C GLN A 201 8.37 -2.22 -8.88
N LYS A 202 9.38 -2.93 -8.36
CA LYS A 202 10.07 -3.95 -9.13
C LYS A 202 9.15 -5.13 -9.47
N ALA A 203 8.33 -5.59 -8.52
CA ALA A 203 7.35 -6.65 -8.78
C ALA A 203 6.31 -6.23 -9.83
N ILE A 204 5.85 -4.97 -9.82
CA ILE A 204 4.95 -4.41 -10.85
C ILE A 204 5.58 -4.54 -12.23
N ALA A 205 6.86 -4.15 -12.38
CA ALA A 205 7.58 -4.22 -13.64
C ALA A 205 7.77 -5.68 -14.11
N ASP A 206 8.20 -6.57 -13.20
CA ASP A 206 8.48 -7.98 -13.51
C ASP A 206 7.19 -8.75 -13.91
N CYS A 207 6.03 -8.43 -13.29
CA CYS A 207 4.71 -9.02 -13.60
C CYS A 207 3.97 -8.30 -14.74
N LYS A 208 4.46 -7.16 -15.22
CA LYS A 208 3.75 -6.28 -16.16
C LYS A 208 2.37 -5.85 -15.65
N MET A 209 2.23 -5.64 -14.33
CA MET A 209 1.01 -5.07 -13.75
C MET A 209 0.84 -3.61 -14.20
N PRO A 210 -0.39 -3.07 -14.16
CA PRO A 210 -0.61 -1.65 -14.44
C PRO A 210 0.29 -0.77 -13.56
N GLN A 211 0.99 0.17 -14.17
CA GLN A 211 2.07 0.96 -13.54
C GLN A 211 1.66 1.63 -12.22
N TYR A 212 0.41 2.02 -12.08
CA TYR A 212 -0.08 2.79 -10.94
C TYR A 212 -0.93 1.96 -9.95
N VAL A 213 -0.78 0.63 -9.95
CA VAL A 213 -1.47 -0.23 -8.96
C VAL A 213 -0.94 -0.04 -7.55
N PHE A 214 0.27 0.48 -7.41
CA PHE A 214 0.85 0.83 -6.14
C PHE A 214 1.63 2.14 -6.25
N GLN A 215 1.38 3.04 -5.30
CA GLN A 215 2.04 4.34 -5.20
C GLN A 215 2.42 4.60 -3.74
N HIS A 216 3.42 5.44 -3.54
CA HIS A 216 3.98 5.71 -2.22
C HIS A 216 4.29 7.19 -2.10
N VAL A 217 3.66 7.87 -1.15
CA VAL A 217 3.81 9.29 -0.89
C VAL A 217 4.34 9.54 0.51
N SER A 218 5.14 10.57 0.65
CA SER A 218 5.77 11.00 1.90
C SER A 218 5.13 12.30 2.38
N ALA A 219 4.65 12.32 3.60
CA ALA A 219 4.16 13.52 4.24
C ALA A 219 4.48 13.48 5.73
N VAL A 220 4.77 14.64 6.30
CA VAL A 220 5.02 14.83 7.74
C VAL A 220 3.77 15.43 8.37
N GLU A 221 3.41 14.97 9.54
CA GLU A 221 2.36 15.61 10.35
C GLU A 221 2.86 17.02 10.76
N HIS A 222 2.00 18.03 10.64
CA HIS A 222 2.33 19.42 10.92
C HIS A 222 3.37 20.03 9.95
N SER A 223 3.11 19.90 8.65
CA SER A 223 3.88 20.67 7.68
C SER A 223 3.78 22.17 7.99
N LEU A 224 4.83 22.93 7.68
CA LEU A 224 4.86 24.39 7.92
C LEU A 224 3.75 25.15 7.16
N ASN A 225 3.05 24.49 6.25
CA ASN A 225 1.97 25.06 5.45
C ASN A 225 0.56 24.80 6.01
N GLU A 226 0.43 24.23 7.21
CA GLU A 226 -0.86 23.89 7.85
C GLU A 226 -1.77 22.92 7.06
N ILE A 227 -1.30 22.39 5.92
CA ILE A 227 -2.05 21.44 5.10
C ILE A 227 -1.76 20.02 5.56
N ASP A 228 -2.79 19.33 6.06
CA ASP A 228 -2.69 17.90 6.37
C ASP A 228 -2.83 17.07 5.09
N LEU A 229 -1.70 16.67 4.52
CA LEU A 229 -1.67 15.85 3.32
C LEU A 229 -2.29 14.46 3.51
N GLY A 230 -2.38 13.98 4.75
CA GLY A 230 -3.13 12.78 5.07
C GLY A 230 -4.63 12.96 4.86
N LYS A 231 -5.19 14.11 5.31
CA LYS A 231 -6.59 14.47 5.02
C LYS A 231 -6.83 14.68 3.53
N VAL A 232 -5.95 15.38 2.85
CA VAL A 232 -6.04 15.57 1.39
C VAL A 232 -6.14 14.23 0.67
N LEU A 233 -5.31 13.25 1.06
CA LEU A 233 -5.38 11.91 0.46
C LEU A 233 -6.70 11.18 0.77
N VAL A 234 -7.19 11.25 2.00
CA VAL A 234 -8.44 10.57 2.40
C VAL A 234 -9.66 11.21 1.73
N GLN A 235 -9.63 12.51 1.51
CA GLN A 235 -10.72 13.29 0.90
C GLN A 235 -10.69 13.29 -0.63
N ASP A 236 -9.66 12.70 -1.26
CA ASP A 236 -9.59 12.59 -2.71
C ASP A 236 -10.72 11.69 -3.24
N GLU A 237 -11.48 12.17 -4.22
CA GLU A 237 -12.66 11.48 -4.78
C GLU A 237 -12.34 10.11 -5.39
N ALA A 238 -11.09 9.86 -5.76
CA ALA A 238 -10.65 8.57 -6.28
C ALA A 238 -10.54 7.50 -5.19
N ILE A 239 -10.44 7.88 -3.91
CA ILE A 239 -10.23 6.94 -2.80
C ILE A 239 -11.55 6.29 -2.37
N ALA A 240 -11.65 4.99 -2.55
CA ALA A 240 -12.83 4.20 -2.21
C ALA A 240 -12.80 3.64 -0.78
N ALA A 241 -11.62 3.51 -0.17
CA ALA A 241 -11.47 3.01 1.19
C ALA A 241 -10.13 3.44 1.81
N VAL A 242 -10.05 3.39 3.13
CA VAL A 242 -8.85 3.76 3.90
C VAL A 242 -8.47 2.62 4.84
N GLY A 243 -7.21 2.16 4.75
CA GLY A 243 -6.57 1.29 5.73
C GLY A 243 -5.70 2.13 6.67
N PHE A 244 -6.07 2.18 7.94
CA PHE A 244 -5.33 2.97 8.94
C PHE A 244 -4.93 2.11 10.12
N THR A 245 -3.64 2.08 10.41
CA THR A 245 -3.09 1.54 11.64
C THR A 245 -2.30 2.63 12.36
N GLY A 246 -2.74 3.01 13.55
CA GLY A 246 -2.11 4.09 14.31
C GLY A 246 -2.85 4.43 15.61
N SER A 247 -2.64 5.65 16.11
CA SER A 247 -3.30 6.14 17.31
C SER A 247 -4.79 6.42 17.06
N ARG A 248 -5.59 6.32 18.13
CA ARG A 248 -7.01 6.70 18.08
C ARG A 248 -7.20 8.15 17.61
N ASN A 249 -6.33 9.05 18.07
CA ASN A 249 -6.42 10.47 17.69
C ASN A 249 -6.12 10.68 16.21
N GLY A 250 -5.08 10.01 15.67
CA GLY A 250 -4.77 10.04 14.24
C GLY A 250 -5.92 9.50 13.38
N GLY A 251 -6.52 8.37 13.77
CA GLY A 251 -7.67 7.82 13.06
C GLY A 251 -8.89 8.74 13.09
N ARG A 252 -9.16 9.39 14.22
CA ARG A 252 -10.25 10.38 14.32
C ARG A 252 -9.99 11.61 13.46
N ALA A 253 -8.77 12.12 13.44
CA ALA A 253 -8.41 13.28 12.62
C ALA A 253 -8.59 13.03 11.12
N LEU A 254 -8.53 11.78 10.67
CA LEU A 254 -8.79 11.41 9.28
C LEU A 254 -10.28 11.18 8.99
N LEU A 255 -11.10 10.91 10.02
CA LEU A 255 -12.54 10.65 9.87
C LEU A 255 -13.36 11.95 9.87
N ASP A 256 -12.93 12.94 10.66
CA ASP A 256 -13.55 14.26 10.81
C ASP A 256 -13.11 15.24 9.70
#